data_4f16950b0e3b05f598ee6df026551780
#
_entry.id   4f16950b0e3b05f598ee6df026551780
#
_cell.length_a   1.000
_cell.length_b   1.000
_cell.length_c   1.000
_cell.angle_alpha   90.00
_cell.angle_beta   90.00
_cell.angle_gamma   90.00
#
_symmetry.space_group_name_H-M   'P 1'
#
loop_
_entity.id
_entity.type
_entity.pdbx_description
1 polymer ?
#
loop_
_entity_poly.entity_id
_entity_poly.type
_entity_poly.pdbx_seq_one_letter_code
_entity_poly.pdbx_strand_id
1 'polypeptide(L)'
;LFKPRFVSQIEEVGPEGCFADDIHGINAAKAVVANLMDEDPGTMFEIGYAHALGIPVYGYFENLTPMDRVNLMIAQAVELVFVGPDDVAKYLETGEHTEVDYIQF
;
A
#
# COMPACT_ATOMS: atom_id res chain seq x y z
N LEU A 1 -0.04 -0.29 11.75
CA LEU A 1 0.02 -0.29 10.28
C LEU A 1 1.36 -0.81 9.80
N PHE A 2 1.34 -1.71 8.84
CA PHE A 2 2.55 -2.18 8.19
C PHE A 2 2.96 -1.20 7.07
N LYS A 3 4.24 -0.82 7.05
CA LYS A 3 4.84 -0.03 5.97
C LYS A 3 6.04 -0.78 5.42
N PRO A 4 6.19 -0.89 4.08
CA PRO A 4 7.34 -1.57 3.48
C PRO A 4 8.68 -0.94 3.91
N ARG A 5 9.73 -1.77 3.96
CA ARG A 5 11.07 -1.34 4.36
C ARG A 5 11.76 -0.50 3.29
N PHE A 6 12.64 0.37 3.75
CA PHE A 6 13.58 1.05 2.88
C PHE A 6 14.75 0.13 2.51
N VAL A 7 15.36 0.36 1.34
CA VAL A 7 16.49 -0.45 0.84
C VAL A 7 17.63 -0.56 1.85
N SER A 8 17.94 0.52 2.58
CA SER A 8 19.01 0.52 3.59
C SER A 8 18.80 -0.49 4.71
N GLN A 9 17.57 -0.88 5.01
CA GLN A 9 17.27 -1.85 6.05
C GLN A 9 17.59 -3.28 5.62
N ILE A 10 17.65 -3.55 4.33
CA ILE A 10 17.96 -4.87 3.78
C ILE A 10 19.39 -5.29 4.12
N GLU A 11 20.31 -4.35 4.16
CA GLU A 11 21.72 -4.62 4.44
C GLU A 11 21.96 -5.15 5.86
N GLU A 12 21.10 -4.81 6.82
CA GLU A 12 21.25 -5.21 8.22
C GLU A 12 20.84 -6.66 8.48
N VAL A 13 19.79 -7.14 7.83
CA VAL A 13 19.20 -8.46 8.14
C VAL A 13 19.26 -9.44 6.96
N GLY A 14 19.74 -8.99 5.80
CA GLY A 14 19.80 -9.79 4.58
C GLY A 14 18.44 -9.98 3.91
N PRO A 15 18.43 -10.49 2.66
CA PRO A 15 17.18 -10.65 1.91
C PRO A 15 16.17 -11.59 2.58
N GLU A 16 16.60 -12.74 3.08
CA GLU A 16 15.70 -13.69 3.75
C GLU A 16 15.13 -13.11 5.03
N GLY A 17 15.95 -12.38 5.80
CA GLY A 17 15.52 -11.73 7.03
C GLY A 17 14.49 -10.64 6.76
N CYS A 18 14.70 -9.83 5.74
CA CYS A 18 13.74 -8.82 5.32
C CYS A 18 12.42 -9.44 4.89
N PHE A 19 12.47 -10.46 4.07
CA PHE A 19 11.25 -11.15 3.62
C PHE A 19 10.47 -11.70 4.82
N ALA A 20 11.14 -12.42 5.72
CA ALA A 20 10.49 -13.00 6.90
C ALA A 20 9.89 -11.93 7.81
N ASP A 21 10.61 -10.82 8.03
CA ASP A 21 10.12 -9.73 8.86
C ASP A 21 8.91 -9.03 8.24
N ASP A 22 8.92 -8.82 6.93
CA ASP A 22 7.80 -8.19 6.23
C ASP A 22 6.56 -9.08 6.26
N ILE A 23 6.72 -10.38 6.01
CA ILE A 23 5.62 -11.34 6.12
C ILE A 23 5.06 -11.36 7.53
N HIS A 24 5.93 -11.41 8.53
CA HIS A 24 5.52 -11.38 9.94
C HIS A 24 4.77 -10.07 10.27
N GLY A 25 5.29 -8.95 9.79
CA GLY A 25 4.66 -7.65 10.00
C GLY A 25 3.27 -7.56 9.40
N ILE A 26 3.08 -8.08 8.18
CA ILE A 26 1.77 -8.11 7.52
C ILE A 26 0.82 -9.01 8.29
N ASN A 27 1.25 -10.22 8.67
CA ASN A 27 0.41 -11.16 9.43
C ASN A 27 -0.09 -10.56 10.75
N ALA A 28 0.70 -9.70 11.37
CA ALA A 28 0.36 -9.05 12.64
C ALA A 28 -0.40 -7.72 12.47
N ALA A 29 -0.47 -7.19 11.25
CA ALA A 29 -1.07 -5.89 11.00
C ALA A 29 -2.60 -5.96 10.96
N LYS A 30 -3.24 -4.88 11.43
CA LYS A 30 -4.68 -4.68 11.27
C LYS A 30 -5.02 -4.01 9.95
N ALA A 31 -4.05 -3.33 9.36
CA ALA A 31 -4.17 -2.65 8.08
C ALA A 31 -2.78 -2.43 7.50
N VAL A 32 -2.73 -2.26 6.17
CA VAL A 32 -1.50 -1.97 5.44
C VAL A 32 -1.69 -0.66 4.68
N VAL A 33 -0.70 0.22 4.73
CA VAL A 33 -0.67 1.45 3.93
C VAL A 33 0.42 1.28 2.87
N ALA A 34 0.06 1.49 1.60
CA ALA A 34 0.95 1.22 0.48
C ALA A 34 1.08 2.42 -0.46
N ASN A 35 2.32 2.77 -0.79
CA ASN A 35 2.61 3.74 -1.84
C ASN A 35 2.50 3.03 -3.19
N LEU A 36 1.60 3.51 -4.06
CA LEU A 36 1.33 2.90 -5.37
C LEU A 36 2.18 3.49 -6.49
N MET A 37 2.97 4.53 -6.21
CA MET A 37 3.82 5.14 -7.23
C MET A 37 4.92 4.18 -7.65
N ASP A 38 5.31 4.26 -8.93
CA ASP A 38 6.40 3.49 -9.53
C ASP A 38 6.17 1.97 -9.58
N GLU A 39 4.99 1.50 -9.21
CA GLU A 39 4.63 0.08 -9.27
C GLU A 39 5.72 -0.85 -8.72
N ASP A 40 6.29 -0.52 -7.56
CA ASP A 40 7.33 -1.32 -6.92
C ASP A 40 6.87 -2.78 -6.75
N PRO A 41 7.60 -3.75 -7.32
CA PRO A 41 7.15 -5.15 -7.29
C PRO A 41 7.06 -5.73 -5.88
N GLY A 42 7.90 -5.30 -4.95
CA GLY A 42 7.81 -5.73 -3.55
C GLY A 42 6.53 -5.23 -2.89
N THR A 43 6.17 -3.98 -3.12
CA THR A 43 4.93 -3.40 -2.62
C THR A 43 3.72 -4.10 -3.23
N MET A 44 3.76 -4.41 -4.53
CA MET A 44 2.67 -5.13 -5.21
C MET A 44 2.47 -6.53 -4.62
N PHE A 45 3.57 -7.24 -4.34
CA PHE A 45 3.51 -8.54 -3.68
C PHE A 45 2.84 -8.43 -2.30
N GLU A 46 3.24 -7.44 -1.51
CA GLU A 46 2.71 -7.24 -0.15
C GLU A 46 1.23 -6.91 -0.16
N ILE A 47 0.78 -6.10 -1.12
CA ILE A 47 -0.65 -5.79 -1.30
C ILE A 47 -1.44 -7.07 -1.57
N GLY A 48 -0.98 -7.90 -2.50
CA GLY A 48 -1.64 -9.16 -2.84
C GLY A 48 -1.69 -10.12 -1.65
N TYR A 49 -0.60 -10.20 -0.91
CA TYR A 49 -0.51 -11.07 0.27
C TYR A 49 -1.50 -10.60 1.36
N ALA A 50 -1.52 -9.31 1.66
CA ALA A 50 -2.44 -8.75 2.65
C ALA A 50 -3.90 -8.95 2.22
N HIS A 51 -4.20 -8.72 0.94
CA HIS A 51 -5.53 -8.92 0.39
C HIS A 51 -6.00 -10.38 0.60
N ALA A 52 -5.14 -11.34 0.29
CA ALA A 52 -5.46 -12.76 0.45
C ALA A 52 -5.74 -13.15 1.90
N LEU A 53 -5.14 -12.45 2.86
CA LEU A 53 -5.37 -12.67 4.29
C LEU A 53 -6.60 -11.91 4.82
N GLY A 54 -7.26 -11.13 3.98
CA GLY A 54 -8.39 -10.31 4.42
C GLY A 54 -8.00 -9.07 5.21
N ILE A 55 -6.73 -8.65 5.13
CA ILE A 55 -6.23 -7.45 5.80
C ILE A 55 -6.47 -6.25 4.88
N PRO A 56 -7.16 -5.20 5.34
CA PRO A 56 -7.43 -4.04 4.49
C PRO A 56 -6.14 -3.31 4.11
N VAL A 57 -6.05 -2.92 2.83
CA VAL A 57 -4.93 -2.18 2.28
C VAL A 57 -5.43 -0.81 1.83
N TYR A 58 -4.76 0.24 2.26
CA TYR A 58 -5.04 1.62 1.87
C TYR A 58 -3.90 2.10 0.98
N GLY A 59 -4.19 2.24 -0.32
CA GLY A 59 -3.19 2.67 -1.30
C GLY A 59 -3.23 4.17 -1.52
N TYR A 60 -2.09 4.78 -1.83
CA TYR A 60 -2.05 6.21 -2.16
C TYR A 60 -1.11 6.50 -3.31
N PHE A 61 -1.46 7.56 -4.03
CA PHE A 61 -0.65 8.24 -5.03
C PHE A 61 -0.47 9.67 -4.56
N GLU A 62 0.74 10.16 -4.43
CA GLU A 62 0.93 11.59 -4.12
C GLU A 62 0.41 12.43 -5.28
N ASN A 63 -0.46 13.40 -4.96
CA ASN A 63 -1.07 14.27 -5.95
C ASN A 63 -1.85 13.51 -7.05
N LEU A 64 -2.61 12.48 -6.64
CA LEU A 64 -3.46 11.72 -7.56
C LEU A 64 -4.34 12.64 -8.41
N THR A 65 -4.37 12.39 -9.71
CA THR A 65 -5.17 13.13 -10.68
C THR A 65 -6.02 12.16 -11.52
N PRO A 66 -7.06 12.65 -12.23
CA PRO A 66 -7.83 11.80 -13.15
C PRO A 66 -7.03 11.23 -14.32
N MET A 67 -5.81 11.73 -14.56
CA MET A 67 -4.91 11.23 -15.61
C MET A 67 -4.01 10.10 -15.13
N ASP A 68 -3.92 9.87 -13.83
CA ASP A 68 -3.08 8.82 -13.28
C ASP A 68 -3.69 7.44 -13.54
N ARG A 69 -2.81 6.46 -13.72
CA ARG A 69 -3.19 5.09 -14.08
C ARG A 69 -2.75 4.13 -12.97
N VAL A 70 -3.68 3.32 -12.53
CA VAL A 70 -3.42 2.28 -11.53
C VAL A 70 -3.80 0.92 -12.13
N ASN A 71 -2.93 -0.06 -12.02
CA ASN A 71 -3.24 -1.41 -12.48
C ASN A 71 -4.54 -1.88 -11.82
N LEU A 72 -5.44 -2.46 -12.61
CA LEU A 72 -6.77 -2.84 -12.14
C LEU A 72 -6.74 -3.88 -11.02
N MET A 73 -5.79 -4.80 -11.03
CA MET A 73 -5.67 -5.82 -9.96
C MET A 73 -5.32 -5.13 -8.63
N ILE A 74 -4.45 -4.14 -8.67
CA ILE A 74 -4.07 -3.37 -7.49
C ILE A 74 -5.21 -2.46 -7.03
N ALA A 75 -5.83 -1.74 -7.98
CA ALA A 75 -6.94 -0.83 -7.67
C ALA A 75 -8.12 -1.57 -7.02
N GLN A 76 -8.38 -2.81 -7.45
CA GLN A 76 -9.44 -3.62 -6.88
C GLN A 76 -9.04 -4.31 -5.56
N ALA A 77 -7.75 -4.56 -5.35
CA ALA A 77 -7.26 -5.20 -4.13
C ALA A 77 -7.20 -4.25 -2.94
N VAL A 78 -7.02 -2.94 -3.17
CA VAL A 78 -7.01 -1.94 -2.10
C VAL A 78 -8.43 -1.48 -1.77
N GLU A 79 -8.64 -1.01 -0.54
CA GLU A 79 -9.95 -0.49 -0.13
C GLU A 79 -10.31 0.78 -0.90
N LEU A 80 -9.35 1.70 -0.99
CA LEU A 80 -9.48 2.97 -1.71
C LEU A 80 -8.10 3.41 -2.19
N VAL A 81 -8.06 4.27 -3.21
CA VAL A 81 -6.84 4.96 -3.64
C VAL A 81 -6.95 6.42 -3.23
N PHE A 82 -6.00 6.86 -2.42
CA PHE A 82 -5.99 8.18 -1.80
C PHE A 82 -5.02 9.13 -2.51
N VAL A 83 -5.17 10.42 -2.30
CA VAL A 83 -4.32 11.46 -2.92
C VAL A 83 -2.99 11.69 -2.20
N GLY A 84 -2.67 10.90 -1.20
CA GLY A 84 -1.40 10.99 -0.47
C GLY A 84 -1.52 10.33 0.89
N PRO A 85 -0.39 10.18 1.62
CA PRO A 85 -0.40 9.52 2.93
C PRO A 85 -1.20 10.30 3.96
N ASP A 86 -1.24 11.64 3.89
CA ASP A 86 -2.02 12.47 4.81
C ASP A 86 -3.51 12.24 4.63
N ASP A 87 -3.96 12.00 3.40
CA ASP A 87 -5.36 11.69 3.11
C ASP A 87 -5.76 10.33 3.70
N VAL A 88 -4.85 9.35 3.67
CA VAL A 88 -5.05 8.06 4.33
C VAL A 88 -5.21 8.26 5.84
N ALA A 89 -4.31 9.02 6.46
CA ALA A 89 -4.36 9.29 7.89
C ALA A 89 -5.68 9.97 8.31
N LYS A 90 -6.12 10.94 7.53
CA LYS A 90 -7.39 11.64 7.74
C LYS A 90 -8.57 10.67 7.66
N TYR A 91 -8.58 9.78 6.66
CA TYR A 91 -9.65 8.81 6.51
C TYR A 91 -9.73 7.85 7.69
N LEU A 92 -8.57 7.34 8.15
CA LEU A 92 -8.52 6.43 9.30
C LEU A 92 -9.00 7.08 10.59
N GLU A 93 -8.87 8.40 10.69
CA GLU A 93 -9.29 9.16 11.87
C GLU A 93 -10.75 9.63 11.80
N THR A 94 -11.20 10.10 10.64
CA THR A 94 -12.48 10.80 10.48
C THR A 94 -13.48 10.10 9.56
N GLY A 95 -13.05 9.14 8.75
CA GLY A 95 -13.87 8.51 7.70
C GLY A 95 -14.00 9.37 6.44
N GLU A 96 -13.35 10.52 6.40
CA GLU A 96 -13.40 11.44 5.25
C GLU A 96 -12.12 11.37 4.43
N HIS A 97 -12.24 11.46 3.11
CA HIS A 97 -11.12 11.51 2.19
C HIS A 97 -11.46 12.33 0.96
N THR A 98 -10.43 12.73 0.22
CA THR A 98 -10.60 13.42 -1.06
C THR A 98 -10.92 12.40 -2.14
N GLU A 99 -12.02 12.59 -2.86
CA GLU A 99 -12.39 11.72 -3.98
C GLU A 99 -11.78 12.26 -5.27
N VAL A 100 -11.06 11.39 -5.98
CA VAL A 100 -10.45 11.71 -7.27
C VAL A 100 -10.63 10.50 -8.19
N ASP A 101 -11.09 10.73 -9.39
CA ASP A 101 -11.12 9.68 -10.42
C ASP A 101 -9.69 9.37 -10.88
N TYR A 102 -9.50 8.17 -11.37
CA TYR A 102 -8.23 7.73 -11.97
C TYR A 102 -8.52 6.61 -12.96
N ILE A 103 -7.53 6.29 -13.79
CA ILE A 103 -7.68 5.29 -14.85
C ILE A 103 -7.23 3.94 -14.31
N GLN A 104 -8.07 2.91 -14.45
CA GLN A 104 -7.68 1.52 -14.18
C GLN A 104 -7.33 0.82 -15.50
N PHE A 105 -6.26 0.06 -15.51
CA PHE A 105 -5.83 -0.62 -16.74
C PHE A 105 -5.36 -2.04 -16.47
#